data_0eda10fbf752d853b2d0ef9caf784ecb
#
_entry.id   0eda10fbf752d853b2d0ef9caf784ecb
#
_cell.length_a   1.000
_cell.length_b   1.000
_cell.length_c   1.000
_cell.angle_alpha   90.00
_cell.angle_beta   90.00
_cell.angle_gamma   90.00
#
_symmetry.space_group_name_H-M   'P 1'
#
loop_
_entity.id
_entity.type
_entity.pdbx_description
1 polymer ?
#
loop_
_entity_poly.entity_id
_entity_poly.type
_entity_poly.pdbx_seq_one_letter_code
_entity_poly.pdbx_strand_id
1 'polypeptide(L)'
;MKNQEIPKDIKIPYKFDSRFIFEDSITRIFRIISEANSIEELMINTKLPLVFGNGTSKVIFDYNLMEVSAYESYKEISWLLTCKEIPTPIKISFNLTENTLDNTVLIVFEIIIVKRELIPNKYKLNIINYFEGIAVDVINNIIIKLKNDNKDIYHYESKVFNYSREKIKNIIFNLDVTMKERGIISSAIRDGQKNKEGEIISLILLKEQKEIKIKINEISVDEKEPKWLFSYMPLDFFYKDYLVEWTIIKIDENKTMVAINNLYYEQIEPLIKKKLTETKRHLFQVIEEELRKR
;
A
#
# COMPACT_ATOMS: atom_id res chain seq x y z
N MET A 1 -29.01 20.32 41.44
CA MET A 1 -27.91 19.84 40.58
C MET A 1 -27.70 20.90 39.51
N LYS A 2 -26.57 21.63 39.56
CA LYS A 2 -26.25 22.65 38.55
C LYS A 2 -25.82 21.89 37.28
N ASN A 3 -26.52 22.13 36.17
CA ASN A 3 -26.04 21.70 34.84
C ASN A 3 -24.69 22.36 34.62
N GLN A 4 -23.62 21.58 34.62
CA GLN A 4 -22.33 22.02 34.11
C GLN A 4 -22.48 22.19 32.58
N GLU A 5 -22.59 23.45 32.16
CA GLU A 5 -22.47 23.77 30.74
C GLU A 5 -21.08 23.33 30.28
N ILE A 6 -21.03 22.42 29.32
CA ILE A 6 -19.77 22.04 28.64
C ILE A 6 -19.25 23.31 27.98
N PRO A 7 -17.97 23.69 28.21
CA PRO A 7 -17.39 24.86 27.58
C PRO A 7 -17.56 24.78 26.06
N LYS A 8 -18.09 25.84 25.43
CA LYS A 8 -18.41 25.92 24.00
C LYS A 8 -17.21 25.80 23.07
N ASP A 9 -15.99 25.73 23.58
CA ASP A 9 -14.74 25.78 22.83
C ASP A 9 -13.95 24.47 22.74
N ILE A 10 -14.48 23.35 23.21
CA ILE A 10 -13.83 22.06 22.97
C ILE A 10 -14.21 21.62 21.55
N LYS A 11 -13.31 21.86 20.60
CA LYS A 11 -13.40 21.38 19.21
C LYS A 11 -13.19 19.86 19.21
N ILE A 12 -14.24 19.09 19.45
CA ILE A 12 -14.18 17.63 19.38
C ILE A 12 -14.26 17.25 17.91
N PRO A 13 -13.24 16.57 17.34
CA PRO A 13 -13.32 16.06 15.97
C PRO A 13 -14.48 15.06 15.85
N TYR A 14 -15.14 15.04 14.72
CA TYR A 14 -16.09 13.97 14.42
C TYR A 14 -15.32 12.70 14.13
N LYS A 15 -15.61 11.63 14.87
CA LYS A 15 -15.00 10.31 14.70
C LYS A 15 -16.08 9.27 14.46
N PHE A 16 -15.89 8.47 13.41
CA PHE A 16 -16.61 7.24 13.15
C PHE A 16 -15.61 6.10 13.19
N ASP A 17 -15.95 4.98 13.81
CA ASP A 17 -15.15 3.76 13.79
C ASP A 17 -16.02 2.51 13.59
N SER A 18 -15.49 1.55 12.86
CA SER A 18 -16.07 0.22 12.66
C SER A 18 -14.99 -0.85 12.78
N ARG A 19 -15.39 -2.02 13.26
CA ARG A 19 -14.49 -3.15 13.51
C ARG A 19 -14.93 -4.35 12.71
N PHE A 20 -13.98 -4.99 12.05
CA PHE A 20 -14.22 -6.15 11.21
C PHE A 20 -13.18 -7.22 11.49
N ILE A 21 -13.60 -8.49 11.48
CA ILE A 21 -12.72 -9.64 11.67
C ILE A 21 -12.68 -10.42 10.36
N PHE A 22 -11.46 -10.73 9.91
CA PHE A 22 -11.20 -11.49 8.70
C PHE A 22 -10.47 -12.78 9.02
N GLU A 23 -10.93 -13.90 8.44
CA GLU A 23 -10.24 -15.17 8.44
C GLU A 23 -9.28 -15.22 7.25
N ASP A 24 -8.23 -14.40 7.29
CA ASP A 24 -7.21 -14.33 6.24
C ASP A 24 -5.88 -13.79 6.82
N SER A 25 -4.80 -13.88 6.03
CA SER A 25 -3.50 -13.39 6.48
C SER A 25 -3.43 -11.85 6.49
N ILE A 26 -2.79 -11.31 7.50
CA ILE A 26 -2.55 -9.86 7.60
C ILE A 26 -1.79 -9.33 6.39
N THR A 27 -0.91 -10.13 5.80
CA THR A 27 -0.12 -9.80 4.61
C THR A 27 -1.00 -9.52 3.40
N ARG A 28 -1.99 -10.38 3.12
CA ARG A 28 -2.90 -10.21 1.98
C ARG A 28 -3.80 -8.98 2.17
N ILE A 29 -4.38 -8.85 3.35
CA ILE A 29 -5.26 -7.73 3.69
C ILE A 29 -4.48 -6.41 3.60
N PHE A 30 -3.31 -6.35 4.23
CA PHE A 30 -2.47 -5.14 4.24
C PHE A 30 -2.05 -4.72 2.83
N ARG A 31 -1.71 -5.70 1.96
CA ARG A 31 -1.38 -5.43 0.56
C ARG A 31 -2.53 -4.75 -0.18
N ILE A 32 -3.75 -5.29 -0.08
CA ILE A 32 -4.93 -4.73 -0.75
C ILE A 32 -5.15 -3.27 -0.34
N ILE A 33 -4.99 -2.98 0.96
CA ILE A 33 -5.18 -1.62 1.48
C ILE A 33 -4.03 -0.71 1.07
N SER A 34 -2.78 -1.17 1.20
CA SER A 34 -1.58 -0.33 0.97
C SER A 34 -1.34 -0.01 -0.50
N GLU A 35 -1.81 -0.83 -1.42
CA GLU A 35 -1.66 -0.61 -2.86
C GLU A 35 -2.77 0.27 -3.47
N ALA A 36 -3.79 0.62 -2.69
CA ALA A 36 -4.84 1.53 -3.16
C ALA A 36 -4.33 2.99 -3.25
N ASN A 37 -4.57 3.63 -4.39
CA ASN A 37 -4.19 5.04 -4.62
C ASN A 37 -5.25 6.02 -4.11
N SER A 38 -6.49 5.56 -3.96
CA SER A 38 -7.60 6.36 -3.46
C SER A 38 -8.58 5.50 -2.67
N ILE A 39 -9.42 6.13 -1.88
CA ILE A 39 -10.51 5.43 -1.20
C ILE A 39 -11.46 4.78 -2.21
N GLU A 40 -11.60 5.35 -3.39
CA GLU A 40 -12.47 4.82 -4.45
C GLU A 40 -12.02 3.46 -4.95
N GLU A 41 -10.71 3.18 -4.99
CA GLU A 41 -10.17 1.86 -5.33
C GLU A 41 -10.50 0.78 -4.29
N LEU A 42 -10.78 1.21 -3.05
CA LEU A 42 -11.22 0.35 -1.97
C LEU A 42 -12.74 0.22 -1.89
N MET A 43 -13.51 0.90 -2.73
CA MET A 43 -14.96 0.86 -2.74
C MET A 43 -15.48 0.06 -3.94
N ILE A 44 -16.60 -0.66 -3.77
CA ILE A 44 -17.34 -1.28 -4.88
C ILE A 44 -18.06 -0.20 -5.68
N ASN A 45 -18.71 0.71 -4.95
CA ASN A 45 -19.42 1.85 -5.52
C ASN A 45 -18.57 3.10 -5.33
N THR A 46 -17.92 3.56 -6.38
CA THR A 46 -16.98 4.69 -6.33
C THR A 46 -17.59 6.00 -5.84
N LYS A 47 -18.93 6.12 -5.90
CA LYS A 47 -19.67 7.32 -5.49
C LYS A 47 -20.91 6.95 -4.71
N LEU A 48 -20.79 6.83 -3.39
CA LEU A 48 -21.93 6.61 -2.52
C LEU A 48 -22.76 7.91 -2.37
N PRO A 49 -24.08 7.86 -2.57
CA PRO A 49 -24.91 9.03 -2.41
C PRO A 49 -25.19 9.35 -0.95
N LEU A 50 -25.08 10.61 -0.55
CA LEU A 50 -25.66 11.11 0.68
C LEU A 50 -27.14 11.48 0.44
N VAL A 51 -28.03 10.79 1.13
CA VAL A 51 -29.49 10.99 0.99
C VAL A 51 -30.00 11.93 2.06
N PHE A 52 -30.75 12.96 1.66
CA PHE A 52 -31.36 13.93 2.59
C PHE A 52 -32.85 13.63 2.79
N GLY A 53 -33.28 13.61 4.08
CA GLY A 53 -34.70 13.50 4.44
C GLY A 53 -35.38 12.30 3.77
N ASN A 54 -36.55 12.52 3.17
CA ASN A 54 -37.36 11.48 2.54
C ASN A 54 -36.85 11.05 1.14
N GLY A 55 -35.58 11.19 0.86
CA GLY A 55 -34.92 10.63 -0.34
C GLY A 55 -35.08 11.46 -1.61
N THR A 56 -35.45 12.72 -1.52
CA THR A 56 -35.67 13.59 -2.69
C THR A 56 -34.40 14.20 -3.26
N SER A 57 -33.32 14.29 -2.47
CA SER A 57 -32.02 14.83 -2.91
C SER A 57 -30.89 13.88 -2.57
N LYS A 58 -30.06 13.59 -3.55
CA LYS A 58 -28.84 12.80 -3.41
C LYS A 58 -27.64 13.68 -3.70
N VAL A 59 -26.64 13.64 -2.82
CA VAL A 59 -25.33 14.26 -3.05
C VAL A 59 -24.29 13.17 -3.12
N ILE A 60 -23.45 13.23 -4.13
CA ILE A 60 -22.32 12.32 -4.33
C ILE A 60 -21.07 13.11 -4.00
N PHE A 61 -20.22 12.56 -3.11
CA PHE A 61 -18.94 13.17 -2.78
C PHE A 61 -17.84 12.67 -3.72
N ASP A 62 -16.99 13.58 -4.12
CA ASP A 62 -15.77 13.27 -4.86
C ASP A 62 -14.57 13.37 -3.90
N TYR A 63 -13.83 12.28 -3.76
CA TYR A 63 -12.67 12.19 -2.87
C TYR A 63 -11.38 12.22 -3.67
N ASN A 64 -10.39 12.94 -3.15
CA ASN A 64 -9.04 12.90 -3.64
C ASN A 64 -8.09 12.48 -2.51
N LEU A 65 -7.26 11.49 -2.77
CA LEU A 65 -6.19 11.14 -1.86
C LEU A 65 -5.17 12.28 -1.85
N MET A 66 -4.94 12.87 -0.67
CA MET A 66 -3.98 13.97 -0.52
C MET A 66 -2.60 13.47 -0.14
N GLU A 67 -2.54 12.66 0.92
CA GLU A 67 -1.27 12.18 1.45
C GLU A 67 -1.46 10.96 2.35
N VAL A 68 -0.41 10.17 2.48
CA VAL A 68 -0.30 9.18 3.55
C VAL A 68 0.10 9.91 4.82
N SER A 69 -0.77 9.92 5.83
CA SER A 69 -0.55 10.62 7.10
C SER A 69 0.12 9.73 8.16
N ALA A 70 -0.10 8.41 8.08
CA ALA A 70 0.61 7.42 8.89
C ALA A 70 0.77 6.12 8.09
N TYR A 71 1.90 5.45 8.28
CA TYR A 71 2.20 4.18 7.65
C TYR A 71 3.14 3.36 8.53
N GLU A 72 2.64 2.25 9.05
CA GLU A 72 3.41 1.23 9.74
C GLU A 72 3.04 -0.14 9.16
N SER A 73 4.02 -0.84 8.56
CA SER A 73 3.78 -2.13 7.89
C SER A 73 3.04 -3.11 8.78
N TYR A 74 1.97 -3.69 8.25
CA TYR A 74 1.07 -4.65 8.90
C TYR A 74 0.31 -4.14 10.13
N LYS A 75 0.36 -2.83 10.41
CA LYS A 75 -0.30 -2.27 11.58
C LYS A 75 -1.22 -1.11 11.24
N GLU A 76 -0.71 -0.08 10.54
CA GLU A 76 -1.47 1.13 10.30
C GLU A 76 -1.21 1.70 8.90
N ILE A 77 -2.30 2.07 8.23
CA ILE A 77 -2.28 2.98 7.09
C ILE A 77 -3.33 4.05 7.31
N SER A 78 -2.93 5.31 7.15
CA SER A 78 -3.83 6.44 7.24
C SER A 78 -3.61 7.41 6.09
N TRP A 79 -4.70 7.93 5.55
CA TRP A 79 -4.68 8.95 4.52
C TRP A 79 -5.42 10.20 4.97
N LEU A 80 -4.98 11.36 4.47
CA LEU A 80 -5.75 12.58 4.46
C LEU A 80 -6.40 12.76 3.10
N LEU A 81 -7.71 12.91 3.09
CA LEU A 81 -8.50 13.13 1.89
C LEU A 81 -9.07 14.53 1.88
N THR A 82 -9.26 15.10 0.69
CA THR A 82 -10.15 16.23 0.49
C THR A 82 -11.45 15.80 -0.15
N CYS A 83 -12.50 16.55 0.16
CA CYS A 83 -13.80 16.43 -0.48
C CYS A 83 -14.30 17.85 -0.75
N LYS A 84 -14.75 18.10 -1.97
CA LYS A 84 -15.21 19.45 -2.39
C LYS A 84 -16.35 19.98 -1.51
N GLU A 85 -17.22 19.09 -1.06
CA GLU A 85 -18.41 19.39 -0.29
C GLU A 85 -18.12 19.58 1.20
N ILE A 86 -16.97 19.08 1.69
CA ILE A 86 -16.55 19.18 3.09
C ILE A 86 -15.21 19.92 3.15
N PRO A 87 -15.21 21.22 3.50
CA PRO A 87 -14.02 22.07 3.42
C PRO A 87 -13.05 21.86 4.59
N THR A 88 -12.83 20.60 4.96
CA THR A 88 -11.85 20.20 5.99
C THR A 88 -11.31 18.83 5.61
N PRO A 89 -10.02 18.56 5.87
CA PRO A 89 -9.45 17.24 5.62
C PRO A 89 -10.20 16.15 6.39
N ILE A 90 -10.35 15.01 5.74
CA ILE A 90 -10.91 13.79 6.32
C ILE A 90 -9.76 12.81 6.47
N LYS A 91 -9.47 12.38 7.69
CA LYS A 91 -8.52 11.30 7.95
C LYS A 91 -9.25 9.96 7.87
N ILE A 92 -8.78 9.05 7.05
CA ILE A 92 -9.19 7.65 7.02
C ILE A 92 -8.03 6.81 7.50
N SER A 93 -8.30 5.91 8.45
CA SER A 93 -7.28 5.03 9.03
C SER A 93 -7.74 3.58 8.99
N PHE A 94 -6.81 2.69 8.68
CA PHE A 94 -6.93 1.25 8.87
C PHE A 94 -5.88 0.83 9.91
N ASN A 95 -6.35 0.33 11.03
CA ASN A 95 -5.50 -0.25 12.07
C ASN A 95 -5.74 -1.76 12.07
N LEU A 96 -4.67 -2.53 11.86
CA LEU A 96 -4.71 -3.99 11.73
C LEU A 96 -4.07 -4.63 12.96
N THR A 97 -4.71 -5.68 13.47
CA THR A 97 -4.16 -6.49 14.56
C THR A 97 -4.37 -7.95 14.22
N GLU A 98 -3.28 -8.72 14.11
CA GLU A 98 -3.33 -10.14 13.88
C GLU A 98 -3.54 -10.91 15.18
N ASN A 99 -4.48 -11.83 15.19
CA ASN A 99 -4.62 -12.85 16.24
C ASN A 99 -4.02 -14.15 15.71
N THR A 100 -2.83 -14.48 16.16
CA THR A 100 -2.08 -15.65 15.70
C THR A 100 -2.64 -16.98 16.21
N LEU A 101 -3.55 -16.97 17.22
CA LEU A 101 -4.13 -18.18 17.78
C LEU A 101 -5.20 -18.79 16.87
N ASP A 102 -5.97 -17.96 16.23
CA ASP A 102 -7.09 -18.36 15.38
C ASP A 102 -6.96 -17.94 13.92
N ASN A 103 -5.80 -17.40 13.52
CA ASN A 103 -5.51 -16.89 12.17
C ASN A 103 -6.51 -15.83 11.70
N THR A 104 -6.96 -14.97 12.61
CA THR A 104 -7.85 -13.87 12.26
C THR A 104 -7.13 -12.53 12.30
N VAL A 105 -7.62 -11.58 11.52
CA VAL A 105 -7.16 -10.19 11.50
C VAL A 105 -8.30 -9.26 11.85
N LEU A 106 -8.13 -8.51 12.93
CA LEU A 106 -9.03 -7.41 13.28
C LEU A 106 -8.60 -6.16 12.51
N ILE A 107 -9.52 -5.60 11.73
CA ILE A 107 -9.39 -4.29 11.12
C ILE A 107 -10.27 -3.30 11.89
N VAL A 108 -9.64 -2.24 12.40
CA VAL A 108 -10.36 -1.07 12.90
C VAL A 108 -10.28 0.01 11.82
N PHE A 109 -11.40 0.24 11.16
CA PHE A 109 -11.56 1.29 10.16
C PHE A 109 -12.08 2.55 10.83
N GLU A 110 -11.38 3.66 10.70
CA GLU A 110 -11.72 4.93 11.32
C GLU A 110 -11.82 6.05 10.29
N ILE A 111 -12.84 6.89 10.42
CA ILE A 111 -12.98 8.15 9.68
C ILE A 111 -13.05 9.30 10.67
N ILE A 112 -12.16 10.27 10.52
CA ILE A 112 -12.09 11.44 11.40
C ILE A 112 -12.19 12.70 10.56
N ILE A 113 -13.20 13.53 10.86
CA ILE A 113 -13.29 14.88 10.30
C ILE A 113 -12.65 15.85 11.29
N VAL A 114 -11.53 16.44 10.88
CA VAL A 114 -10.65 17.23 11.77
C VAL A 114 -11.37 18.45 12.35
N LYS A 115 -12.18 19.14 11.52
CA LYS A 115 -12.93 20.35 11.95
C LYS A 115 -14.42 20.14 11.74
N ARG A 116 -15.07 19.53 12.71
CA ARG A 116 -16.52 19.23 12.66
C ARG A 116 -17.39 20.45 12.41
N GLU A 117 -16.99 21.60 12.91
CA GLU A 117 -17.70 22.87 12.74
C GLU A 117 -17.81 23.33 11.29
N LEU A 118 -16.86 22.90 10.43
CA LEU A 118 -16.86 23.22 9.01
C LEU A 118 -17.80 22.33 8.19
N ILE A 119 -18.38 21.28 8.78
CA ILE A 119 -19.35 20.44 8.07
C ILE A 119 -20.61 21.29 7.83
N PRO A 120 -21.03 21.48 6.57
CA PRO A 120 -22.26 22.19 6.27
C PRO A 120 -23.48 21.58 6.98
N ASN A 121 -24.38 22.40 7.54
CA ASN A 121 -25.53 21.93 8.31
C ASN A 121 -26.40 20.92 7.57
N LYS A 122 -26.51 21.07 6.25
CA LYS A 122 -27.26 20.14 5.38
C LYS A 122 -26.72 18.70 5.39
N TYR A 123 -25.44 18.47 5.77
CA TYR A 123 -24.84 17.14 5.83
C TYR A 123 -24.82 16.54 7.24
N LYS A 124 -24.93 17.36 8.30
CA LYS A 124 -24.73 16.91 9.70
C LYS A 124 -25.64 15.76 10.14
N LEU A 125 -26.87 15.72 9.64
CA LEU A 125 -27.85 14.73 10.06
C LEU A 125 -27.59 13.33 9.46
N ASN A 126 -27.08 13.26 8.23
CA ASN A 126 -26.95 12.00 7.49
C ASN A 126 -25.49 11.54 7.30
N ILE A 127 -24.53 12.30 7.82
CA ILE A 127 -23.12 12.01 7.57
C ILE A 127 -22.67 10.69 8.23
N ILE A 128 -23.30 10.29 9.33
CA ILE A 128 -23.02 9.01 10.00
C ILE A 128 -23.37 7.85 9.06
N ASN A 129 -24.61 7.82 8.58
CA ASN A 129 -25.08 6.76 7.68
C ASN A 129 -24.25 6.72 6.39
N TYR A 130 -23.79 7.87 5.93
CA TYR A 130 -22.90 7.96 4.78
C TYR A 130 -21.54 7.28 5.04
N PHE A 131 -20.91 7.56 6.19
CA PHE A 131 -19.64 6.94 6.55
C PHE A 131 -19.77 5.45 6.90
N GLU A 132 -20.88 5.03 7.48
CA GLU A 132 -21.22 3.61 7.64
C GLU A 132 -21.31 2.92 6.28
N GLY A 133 -21.96 3.56 5.30
CA GLY A 133 -22.03 3.06 3.93
C GLY A 133 -20.66 2.89 3.28
N ILE A 134 -19.77 3.88 3.44
CA ILE A 134 -18.38 3.79 2.97
C ILE A 134 -17.66 2.62 3.63
N ALA A 135 -17.74 2.49 4.95
CA ALA A 135 -17.07 1.42 5.69
C ALA A 135 -17.50 0.02 5.19
N VAL A 136 -18.81 -0.19 5.07
CA VAL A 136 -19.37 -1.46 4.58
C VAL A 136 -18.92 -1.74 3.14
N ASP A 137 -18.96 -0.73 2.28
CA ASP A 137 -18.58 -0.88 0.86
C ASP A 137 -17.09 -1.22 0.70
N VAL A 138 -16.22 -0.53 1.43
CA VAL A 138 -14.78 -0.79 1.47
C VAL A 138 -14.48 -2.21 1.94
N ILE A 139 -15.10 -2.64 3.03
CA ILE A 139 -14.90 -3.98 3.59
C ILE A 139 -15.37 -5.07 2.63
N ASN A 140 -16.54 -4.88 2.02
CA ASN A 140 -17.04 -5.82 1.02
C ASN A 140 -16.10 -5.94 -0.20
N ASN A 141 -15.52 -4.82 -0.65
CA ASN A 141 -14.55 -4.84 -1.73
C ASN A 141 -13.25 -5.56 -1.34
N ILE A 142 -12.76 -5.34 -0.11
CA ILE A 142 -11.61 -6.10 0.41
C ILE A 142 -11.91 -7.61 0.38
N ILE A 143 -13.11 -8.04 0.82
CA ILE A 143 -13.54 -9.44 0.76
C ILE A 143 -13.54 -9.96 -0.69
N ILE A 144 -14.08 -9.19 -1.64
CA ILE A 144 -14.12 -9.57 -3.05
C ILE A 144 -12.70 -9.69 -3.60
N LYS A 145 -11.83 -8.74 -3.32
CA LYS A 145 -10.43 -8.77 -3.76
C LYS A 145 -9.68 -9.97 -3.17
N LEU A 146 -9.88 -10.28 -1.90
CA LEU A 146 -9.28 -11.48 -1.27
C LEU A 146 -9.75 -12.78 -1.92
N LYS A 147 -11.04 -12.89 -2.27
CA LYS A 147 -11.58 -14.08 -2.96
C LYS A 147 -11.05 -14.24 -4.39
N ASN A 148 -10.80 -13.13 -5.08
CA ASN A 148 -10.30 -13.12 -6.45
C ASN A 148 -8.76 -13.17 -6.54
N ASP A 149 -8.07 -13.01 -5.41
CA ASP A 149 -6.61 -13.05 -5.34
C ASP A 149 -6.15 -14.52 -5.24
N ASN A 150 -6.00 -15.15 -6.41
CA ASN A 150 -5.54 -16.53 -6.53
C ASN A 150 -4.02 -16.69 -6.34
N LYS A 151 -3.28 -15.61 -6.09
CA LYS A 151 -1.84 -15.64 -5.89
C LYS A 151 -1.55 -15.95 -4.42
N ASP A 152 -0.88 -17.06 -4.16
CA ASP A 152 -0.30 -17.34 -2.86
C ASP A 152 0.87 -16.38 -2.63
N ILE A 153 0.61 -15.32 -1.88
CA ILE A 153 1.62 -14.30 -1.54
C ILE A 153 2.22 -14.69 -0.21
N TYR A 154 3.46 -15.15 -0.27
CA TYR A 154 4.15 -15.56 0.93
C TYR A 154 4.85 -14.43 1.65
N HIS A 155 5.21 -13.37 0.93
CA HIS A 155 5.93 -12.29 1.55
C HIS A 155 5.76 -10.96 0.83
N TYR A 156 5.20 -10.00 1.54
CA TYR A 156 5.03 -8.62 1.10
C TYR A 156 5.72 -7.69 2.09
N GLU A 157 6.55 -6.78 1.61
CA GLU A 157 7.12 -5.69 2.40
C GLU A 157 6.98 -4.41 1.59
N SER A 158 6.68 -3.31 2.28
CA SER A 158 6.55 -2.00 1.63
C SER A 158 7.09 -0.87 2.50
N LYS A 159 7.48 0.22 1.83
CA LYS A 159 7.99 1.42 2.48
C LYS A 159 7.60 2.66 1.71
N VAL A 160 7.28 3.74 2.42
CA VAL A 160 7.05 5.06 1.84
C VAL A 160 8.36 5.85 1.86
N PHE A 161 8.69 6.45 0.72
CA PHE A 161 9.85 7.31 0.52
C PHE A 161 9.39 8.74 0.21
N ASN A 162 10.03 9.73 0.81
CA ASN A 162 9.76 11.16 0.53
C ASN A 162 10.55 11.63 -0.71
N TYR A 163 10.32 10.94 -1.83
CA TYR A 163 10.96 11.20 -3.12
C TYR A 163 10.02 10.88 -4.26
N SER A 164 10.24 11.54 -5.41
CA SER A 164 9.44 11.30 -6.60
C SER A 164 9.63 9.87 -7.14
N ARG A 165 8.57 9.37 -7.76
CA ARG A 165 8.52 8.04 -8.38
C ARG A 165 9.67 7.81 -9.37
N GLU A 166 10.01 8.81 -10.18
CA GLU A 166 11.10 8.75 -11.16
C GLU A 166 12.48 8.52 -10.52
N LYS A 167 12.78 9.22 -9.42
CA LYS A 167 14.06 9.02 -8.71
C LYS A 167 14.18 7.60 -8.18
N ILE A 168 13.12 7.07 -7.62
CA ILE A 168 13.08 5.71 -7.08
C ILE A 168 13.21 4.67 -8.20
N LYS A 169 12.45 4.82 -9.29
CA LYS A 169 12.55 3.93 -10.47
C LYS A 169 14.00 3.84 -10.97
N ASN A 170 14.65 4.99 -11.10
CA ASN A 170 16.03 5.03 -11.61
C ASN A 170 17.02 4.27 -10.72
N ILE A 171 16.79 4.23 -9.40
CA ILE A 171 17.62 3.42 -8.50
C ILE A 171 17.30 1.94 -8.67
N ILE A 172 16.01 1.56 -8.68
CA ILE A 172 15.58 0.17 -8.80
C ILE A 172 16.06 -0.43 -10.12
N PHE A 173 15.96 0.29 -11.23
CA PHE A 173 16.39 -0.18 -12.57
C PHE A 173 17.91 -0.24 -12.76
N ASN A 174 18.68 0.35 -11.85
CA ASN A 174 20.15 0.29 -11.83
C ASN A 174 20.67 -0.32 -10.51
N LEU A 175 19.90 -1.18 -9.87
CA LEU A 175 20.25 -1.80 -8.60
C LEU A 175 21.54 -2.65 -8.72
N ASP A 176 21.78 -3.28 -9.87
CA ASP A 176 23.00 -4.01 -10.18
C ASP A 176 24.25 -3.11 -10.10
N VAL A 177 24.17 -1.88 -10.63
CA VAL A 177 25.27 -0.90 -10.54
C VAL A 177 25.50 -0.53 -9.07
N THR A 178 24.43 -0.21 -8.34
CA THR A 178 24.51 0.13 -6.91
C THR A 178 25.07 -1.02 -6.08
N MET A 179 24.64 -2.26 -6.33
CA MET A 179 25.14 -3.45 -5.63
C MET A 179 26.63 -3.70 -5.91
N LYS A 180 27.10 -3.42 -7.14
CA LYS A 180 28.50 -3.50 -7.51
C LYS A 180 29.34 -2.44 -6.77
N GLU A 181 28.91 -1.20 -6.77
CA GLU A 181 29.58 -0.11 -6.05
C GLU A 181 29.70 -0.36 -4.54
N ARG A 182 28.75 -1.10 -3.97
CA ARG A 182 28.77 -1.50 -2.56
C ARG A 182 29.52 -2.79 -2.27
N GLY A 183 30.10 -3.42 -3.29
CA GLY A 183 30.83 -4.67 -3.13
C GLY A 183 29.94 -5.86 -2.73
N ILE A 184 28.65 -5.83 -3.08
CA ILE A 184 27.71 -6.96 -2.89
C ILE A 184 27.88 -7.96 -4.03
N ILE A 185 28.02 -7.45 -5.25
CA ILE A 185 28.34 -8.23 -6.45
C ILE A 185 29.68 -7.79 -7.03
N SER A 186 30.39 -8.71 -7.67
CA SER A 186 31.63 -8.41 -8.38
C SER A 186 31.37 -7.95 -9.82
N SER A 187 30.34 -8.51 -10.46
CA SER A 187 29.93 -8.14 -11.81
C SER A 187 28.46 -8.39 -12.06
N ALA A 188 27.92 -7.66 -13.04
CA ALA A 188 26.63 -7.90 -13.64
C ALA A 188 26.80 -7.97 -15.16
N ILE A 189 26.35 -9.05 -15.77
CA ILE A 189 26.35 -9.25 -17.21
C ILE A 189 24.91 -9.29 -17.67
N ARG A 190 24.59 -8.46 -18.66
CA ARG A 190 23.24 -8.35 -19.21
C ARG A 190 23.19 -8.95 -20.61
N ASP A 191 22.22 -9.81 -20.83
CA ASP A 191 21.91 -10.40 -22.14
C ASP A 191 20.50 -9.96 -22.55
N GLY A 192 20.44 -9.27 -23.67
CA GLY A 192 19.20 -8.67 -24.16
C GLY A 192 19.19 -7.14 -24.11
N GLN A 193 18.04 -6.58 -24.34
CA GLN A 193 17.85 -5.13 -24.35
C GLN A 193 17.60 -4.62 -22.91
N LYS A 194 18.44 -3.69 -22.46
CA LYS A 194 18.41 -3.18 -21.07
C LYS A 194 17.02 -2.74 -20.64
N ASN A 195 16.59 -3.25 -19.48
CA ASN A 195 15.30 -2.97 -18.84
C ASN A 195 14.10 -3.27 -19.77
N LYS A 196 14.15 -4.39 -20.47
CA LYS A 196 13.03 -4.93 -21.23
C LYS A 196 12.68 -6.35 -20.82
N GLU A 197 11.44 -6.72 -21.07
CA GLU A 197 10.98 -8.10 -20.87
C GLU A 197 11.86 -9.09 -21.62
N GLY A 198 12.19 -10.18 -20.95
CA GLY A 198 13.05 -11.22 -21.48
C GLY A 198 14.55 -10.98 -21.26
N GLU A 199 15.00 -9.78 -20.82
CA GLU A 199 16.39 -9.54 -20.47
C GLU A 199 16.84 -10.51 -19.36
N ILE A 200 18.02 -11.12 -19.55
CA ILE A 200 18.66 -11.97 -18.53
C ILE A 200 19.83 -11.20 -17.93
N ILE A 201 19.87 -11.12 -16.62
CA ILE A 201 20.93 -10.47 -15.86
C ILE A 201 21.64 -11.54 -15.02
N SER A 202 22.93 -11.76 -15.30
CA SER A 202 23.79 -12.63 -14.49
C SER A 202 24.55 -11.79 -13.47
N LEU A 203 24.30 -12.04 -12.19
CA LEU A 203 24.95 -11.36 -11.05
C LEU A 203 25.93 -12.33 -10.38
N ILE A 204 27.19 -11.91 -10.21
CA ILE A 204 28.18 -12.72 -9.47
C ILE A 204 28.30 -12.14 -8.06
N LEU A 205 27.83 -12.87 -7.06
CA LEU A 205 27.92 -12.49 -5.64
C LEU A 205 29.39 -12.49 -5.20
N LEU A 206 29.85 -11.41 -4.58
CA LEU A 206 31.26 -11.24 -4.22
C LEU A 206 31.71 -12.22 -3.13
N LYS A 207 30.90 -12.44 -2.11
CA LYS A 207 31.24 -13.31 -0.97
C LYS A 207 31.19 -14.78 -1.33
N GLU A 208 30.10 -15.20 -1.97
CA GLU A 208 29.82 -16.61 -2.27
C GLU A 208 30.49 -17.08 -3.57
N GLN A 209 31.01 -16.16 -4.38
CA GLN A 209 31.51 -16.43 -5.75
C GLN A 209 30.48 -17.20 -6.59
N LYS A 210 29.21 -16.98 -6.32
CA LYS A 210 28.09 -17.67 -6.95
C LYS A 210 27.44 -16.78 -7.99
N GLU A 211 27.21 -17.34 -9.18
CA GLU A 211 26.37 -16.70 -10.19
C GLU A 211 24.89 -16.89 -9.85
N ILE A 212 24.11 -15.81 -9.96
CA ILE A 212 22.65 -15.81 -9.91
C ILE A 212 22.14 -15.20 -11.19
N LYS A 213 21.27 -15.91 -11.90
CA LYS A 213 20.61 -15.41 -13.10
C LYS A 213 19.18 -14.99 -12.79
N ILE A 214 18.82 -13.80 -13.22
CA ILE A 214 17.46 -13.29 -13.13
C ILE A 214 16.95 -12.94 -14.53
N LYS A 215 15.71 -13.28 -14.81
CA LYS A 215 15.05 -12.91 -16.06
C LYS A 215 14.00 -11.85 -15.76
N ILE A 216 14.02 -10.74 -16.48
CA ILE A 216 12.97 -9.74 -16.41
C ILE A 216 11.71 -10.32 -17.02
N ASN A 217 10.63 -10.38 -16.24
CA ASN A 217 9.36 -10.98 -16.65
C ASN A 217 8.40 -9.93 -17.19
N GLU A 218 8.28 -8.79 -16.50
CA GLU A 218 7.33 -7.74 -16.86
C GLU A 218 7.85 -6.37 -16.45
N ILE A 219 7.63 -5.38 -17.30
CA ILE A 219 7.83 -3.95 -16.99
C ILE A 219 6.63 -3.19 -17.47
N SER A 220 5.87 -2.62 -16.55
CA SER A 220 4.75 -1.72 -16.84
C SER A 220 5.05 -0.35 -16.23
N VAL A 221 5.47 0.59 -17.07
CA VAL A 221 5.86 1.95 -16.68
C VAL A 221 5.16 2.93 -17.62
N ASP A 222 3.94 3.35 -17.26
CA ASP A 222 3.21 4.41 -17.93
C ASP A 222 3.10 5.61 -16.98
N GLU A 223 3.50 6.80 -17.44
CA GLU A 223 3.45 8.03 -16.64
C GLU A 223 2.02 8.44 -16.25
N LYS A 224 1.04 8.02 -17.04
CA LYS A 224 -0.39 8.28 -16.77
C LYS A 224 -0.95 7.39 -15.67
N GLU A 225 -0.32 6.23 -15.47
CA GLU A 225 -0.76 5.28 -14.46
C GLU A 225 -0.17 5.63 -13.09
N PRO A 226 -0.95 5.55 -12.01
CA PRO A 226 -0.47 5.82 -10.65
C PRO A 226 0.48 4.75 -10.14
N LYS A 227 0.37 3.54 -10.70
CA LYS A 227 1.13 2.35 -10.29
C LYS A 227 2.03 1.87 -11.43
N TRP A 228 3.31 1.65 -11.12
CA TRP A 228 4.27 0.99 -11.99
C TRP A 228 4.62 -0.38 -11.44
N LEU A 229 4.86 -1.31 -12.36
CA LEU A 229 5.19 -2.68 -12.03
C LEU A 229 6.54 -3.05 -12.68
N PHE A 230 7.37 -3.75 -11.92
CA PHE A 230 8.58 -4.39 -12.39
C PHE A 230 8.70 -5.76 -11.77
N SER A 231 8.77 -6.81 -12.56
CA SER A 231 8.92 -8.17 -12.04
C SER A 231 10.06 -8.92 -12.69
N TYR A 232 10.70 -9.80 -11.93
CA TYR A 232 11.74 -10.69 -12.41
C TYR A 232 11.65 -12.07 -11.76
N MET A 233 12.16 -13.05 -12.47
CA MET A 233 12.21 -14.44 -12.06
C MET A 233 13.68 -14.87 -11.91
N PRO A 234 14.15 -15.31 -10.73
CA PRO A 234 15.42 -15.97 -10.57
C PRO A 234 15.41 -17.33 -11.29
N LEU A 235 16.34 -17.55 -12.21
CA LEU A 235 16.38 -18.78 -13.02
C LEU A 235 16.99 -19.97 -12.28
N ASP A 236 17.85 -19.69 -11.29
CA ASP A 236 18.62 -20.71 -10.54
C ASP A 236 18.10 -20.90 -9.11
N PHE A 237 16.84 -20.54 -8.86
CA PHE A 237 16.24 -20.70 -7.53
C PHE A 237 15.66 -22.08 -7.33
N PHE A 238 15.73 -22.61 -6.10
CA PHE A 238 15.26 -23.97 -5.75
C PHE A 238 13.77 -24.18 -5.96
N TYR A 239 12.98 -23.11 -5.98
CA TYR A 239 11.53 -23.16 -6.15
C TYR A 239 11.20 -22.78 -7.61
N LYS A 240 10.49 -23.65 -8.29
CA LYS A 240 9.90 -23.34 -9.58
C LYS A 240 8.89 -22.22 -9.43
N ASP A 241 8.86 -21.34 -10.41
CA ASP A 241 7.87 -20.26 -10.52
C ASP A 241 7.94 -19.19 -9.41
N TYR A 242 9.12 -19.00 -8.81
CA TYR A 242 9.37 -17.89 -7.90
C TYR A 242 9.45 -16.56 -8.67
N LEU A 243 8.55 -15.64 -8.34
CA LEU A 243 8.51 -14.32 -8.94
C LEU A 243 8.77 -13.25 -7.87
N VAL A 244 9.63 -12.30 -8.18
CA VAL A 244 9.81 -11.07 -7.39
C VAL A 244 9.16 -9.92 -8.14
N GLU A 245 8.19 -9.29 -7.51
CA GLU A 245 7.44 -8.17 -8.06
C GLU A 245 7.71 -6.91 -7.25
N TRP A 246 8.11 -5.85 -7.92
CA TRP A 246 8.20 -4.50 -7.37
C TRP A 246 7.01 -3.70 -7.83
N THR A 247 6.34 -3.08 -6.88
CA THR A 247 5.27 -2.14 -7.14
C THR A 247 5.70 -0.76 -6.67
N ILE A 248 5.60 0.23 -7.56
CA ILE A 248 5.98 1.62 -7.28
C ILE A 248 4.73 2.47 -7.47
N ILE A 249 4.19 3.01 -6.37
CA ILE A 249 2.94 3.76 -6.37
C ILE A 249 3.22 5.22 -6.04
N LYS A 250 2.81 6.11 -6.94
CA LYS A 250 2.85 7.55 -6.71
C LYS A 250 1.77 7.92 -5.70
N ILE A 251 2.16 8.48 -4.55
CA ILE A 251 1.24 9.04 -3.56
C ILE A 251 1.00 10.52 -3.86
N ASP A 252 2.10 11.27 -4.03
CA ASP A 252 2.10 12.66 -4.50
C ASP A 252 3.37 12.94 -5.31
N GLU A 253 3.64 14.19 -5.65
CA GLU A 253 4.81 14.57 -6.47
C GLU A 253 6.16 14.22 -5.81
N ASN A 254 6.19 14.19 -4.47
CA ASN A 254 7.39 13.97 -3.67
C ASN A 254 7.30 12.77 -2.74
N LYS A 255 6.23 11.96 -2.84
CA LYS A 255 6.05 10.75 -2.04
C LYS A 255 5.70 9.56 -2.90
N THR A 256 6.37 8.46 -2.63
CA THR A 256 6.20 7.21 -3.37
C THR A 256 6.22 6.04 -2.41
N MET A 257 5.25 5.15 -2.51
CA MET A 257 5.30 3.84 -1.87
C MET A 257 5.99 2.84 -2.80
N VAL A 258 6.90 2.06 -2.25
CA VAL A 258 7.52 0.93 -2.91
C VAL A 258 7.17 -0.33 -2.15
N ALA A 259 6.67 -1.32 -2.87
CA ALA A 259 6.40 -2.64 -2.33
C ALA A 259 7.22 -3.70 -3.06
N ILE A 260 7.62 -4.74 -2.33
CA ILE A 260 8.30 -5.92 -2.88
C ILE A 260 7.47 -7.14 -2.49
N ASN A 261 6.92 -7.79 -3.50
CA ASN A 261 6.24 -9.07 -3.38
C ASN A 261 7.15 -10.21 -3.78
N ASN A 262 7.14 -11.29 -3.00
CA ASN A 262 7.63 -12.56 -3.46
C ASN A 262 6.44 -13.48 -3.64
N LEU A 263 6.21 -13.90 -4.86
CA LEU A 263 5.11 -14.79 -5.23
C LEU A 263 5.68 -16.20 -5.36
N TYR A 264 5.01 -17.17 -4.75
CA TYR A 264 5.36 -18.57 -4.81
C TYR A 264 4.12 -19.43 -5.00
N TYR A 265 4.32 -20.61 -5.53
CA TYR A 265 3.24 -21.60 -5.69
C TYR A 265 3.33 -22.75 -4.68
N GLU A 266 4.38 -22.77 -3.85
CA GLU A 266 4.60 -23.84 -2.84
C GLU A 266 4.93 -23.22 -1.47
N GLN A 267 4.70 -23.98 -0.39
CA GLN A 267 5.04 -23.53 0.96
C GLN A 267 6.55 -23.37 1.13
N ILE A 268 6.94 -22.24 1.72
CA ILE A 268 8.34 -21.92 1.99
C ILE A 268 8.67 -22.13 3.47
N GLU A 269 9.85 -22.70 3.71
CA GLU A 269 10.36 -22.88 5.06
C GLU A 269 10.49 -21.53 5.81
N PRO A 270 10.15 -21.49 7.12
CA PRO A 270 10.21 -20.28 7.93
C PRO A 270 11.58 -19.57 7.91
N LEU A 271 12.67 -20.35 7.83
CA LEU A 271 14.03 -19.80 7.76
C LEU A 271 14.26 -19.01 6.47
N ILE A 272 13.75 -19.51 5.35
CA ILE A 272 13.85 -18.84 4.05
C ILE A 272 13.00 -17.57 4.07
N LYS A 273 11.78 -17.63 4.60
CA LYS A 273 10.90 -16.47 4.78
C LYS A 273 11.59 -15.36 5.58
N LYS A 274 12.28 -15.72 6.68
CA LYS A 274 13.08 -14.76 7.47
C LYS A 274 14.18 -14.11 6.64
N LYS A 275 14.95 -14.89 5.89
CA LYS A 275 16.03 -14.37 5.03
C LYS A 275 15.49 -13.43 3.94
N LEU A 276 14.35 -13.74 3.34
CA LEU A 276 13.70 -12.88 2.35
C LEU A 276 13.27 -11.54 2.96
N THR A 277 12.74 -11.54 4.19
CA THR A 277 12.43 -10.31 4.94
C THR A 277 13.68 -9.45 5.13
N GLU A 278 14.75 -10.04 5.62
CA GLU A 278 16.02 -9.36 5.84
C GLU A 278 16.58 -8.77 4.53
N THR A 279 16.50 -9.52 3.45
CA THR A 279 16.94 -9.07 2.11
C THR A 279 16.13 -7.86 1.63
N LYS A 280 14.81 -7.88 1.76
CA LYS A 280 13.97 -6.75 1.36
C LYS A 280 14.23 -5.49 2.17
N ARG A 281 14.35 -5.63 3.48
CA ARG A 281 14.70 -4.52 4.37
C ARG A 281 16.05 -3.91 3.99
N HIS A 282 17.02 -4.76 3.67
CA HIS A 282 18.32 -4.30 3.19
C HIS A 282 18.20 -3.56 1.84
N LEU A 283 17.40 -4.06 0.90
CA LEU A 283 17.14 -3.38 -0.38
C LEU A 283 16.51 -2.00 -0.17
N PHE A 284 15.54 -1.86 0.73
CA PHE A 284 14.97 -0.55 1.09
C PHE A 284 16.01 0.39 1.70
N GLN A 285 16.92 -0.12 2.55
CA GLN A 285 18.02 0.68 3.08
C GLN A 285 18.96 1.15 1.98
N VAL A 286 19.30 0.28 1.03
CA VAL A 286 20.14 0.62 -0.12
C VAL A 286 19.50 1.75 -0.94
N ILE A 287 18.20 1.63 -1.24
CA ILE A 287 17.47 2.68 -1.96
C ILE A 287 17.50 4.00 -1.19
N GLU A 288 17.24 3.97 0.11
CA GLU A 288 17.23 5.17 0.96
C GLU A 288 18.58 5.88 1.00
N GLU A 289 19.67 5.12 1.11
CA GLU A 289 21.03 5.67 1.13
C GLU A 289 21.42 6.27 -0.24
N GLU A 290 21.01 5.64 -1.35
CA GLU A 290 21.24 6.22 -2.69
C GLU A 290 20.42 7.51 -2.91
N LEU A 291 19.20 7.56 -2.39
CA LEU A 291 18.37 8.76 -2.46
C LEU A 291 18.97 9.93 -1.67
N ARG A 292 19.70 9.66 -0.59
CA ARG A 292 20.38 10.70 0.22
C ARG A 292 21.66 11.24 -0.44
N LYS A 293 22.29 10.49 -1.35
CA LYS A 293 23.51 10.93 -2.07
C LYS A 293 23.21 11.89 -3.20
N ARG A 294 21.96 11.94 -3.67
CA ARG A 294 21.50 12.73 -4.83
C ARG A 294 20.59 13.87 -4.40
#